data_fd9bad144322aa13ac54ce907feaeeee
#
_entry.id   fd9bad144322aa13ac54ce907feaeeee
#
_cell.length_a   1.000
_cell.length_b   1.000
_cell.length_c   1.000
_cell.angle_alpha   90.00
_cell.angle_beta   90.00
_cell.angle_gamma   90.00
#
_symmetry.space_group_name_H-M   'P 1'
#
loop_
_entity.id
_entity.type
_entity.pdbx_description
1 polymer ?
#
loop_
_entity_poly.entity_id
_entity_poly.type
_entity_poly.pdbx_seq_one_letter_code
_entity_poly.pdbx_strand_id
1 'polypeptide(L)'
;MSFNNNPKGILFILTGMALFSIQDSLIKYIFEDTALYELYFGRTLTALILLALYLKITSQKLVMKTYYPLLTTVRVICFFFGFSFFYISLTYMSLAMANALFFSSPFFISILAILFLGEKVGIRRWLAIIVGFLGVYIVLNPNFENFDYTKLAPVACALFYAISMTITKITSDKDGVYSQMFHLYIGAIGISIIFFIFTGKGQFNTFSDPTLQFILREWFTNPTYSWPFILIMGLVASLSFYFVFSAYSIASPSVVSLFEYSLIIWAIIIGYLLFNDIPTARTFIGVALIIGAGVYIYIREKAKDQMIASDTPNR
;
A
#
# COMPACT_ATOMS: atom_id res chain seq x y z
N MET A 1 21.04 -12.34 11.38
CA MET A 1 20.09 -12.63 10.26
C MET A 1 18.76 -13.00 10.88
N SER A 2 17.73 -12.18 10.73
CA SER A 2 16.38 -12.52 11.21
C SER A 2 15.86 -13.69 10.37
N PHE A 3 15.38 -14.74 11.01
CA PHE A 3 14.73 -15.86 10.33
C PHE A 3 13.54 -15.29 9.52
N ASN A 4 13.57 -15.44 8.22
CA ASN A 4 12.45 -15.04 7.35
C ASN A 4 11.28 -15.99 7.59
N ASN A 5 10.20 -15.49 8.21
CA ASN A 5 8.95 -16.24 8.39
C ASN A 5 7.98 -15.91 7.25
N ASN A 6 8.30 -16.43 6.07
CA ASN A 6 7.51 -16.15 4.86
C ASN A 6 6.03 -16.55 4.99
N PRO A 7 5.62 -17.72 5.55
CA PRO A 7 4.21 -18.07 5.67
C PRO A 7 3.40 -17.08 6.50
N LYS A 8 3.95 -16.63 7.64
CA LYS A 8 3.30 -15.61 8.48
C LYS A 8 3.26 -14.25 7.80
N GLY A 9 4.35 -13.87 7.10
CA GLY A 9 4.40 -12.65 6.33
C GLY A 9 3.36 -12.63 5.21
N ILE A 10 3.14 -13.75 4.53
CA ILE A 10 2.10 -13.90 3.49
C ILE A 10 0.70 -13.70 4.10
N LEU A 11 0.39 -14.32 5.22
CA LEU A 11 -0.90 -14.11 5.88
C LEU A 11 -1.11 -12.64 6.26
N PHE A 12 -0.08 -11.99 6.77
CA PHE A 12 -0.13 -10.58 7.14
C PHE A 12 -0.36 -9.68 5.92
N ILE A 13 0.35 -9.89 4.81
CA ILE A 13 0.15 -9.05 3.63
C ILE A 13 -1.24 -9.25 3.01
N LEU A 14 -1.76 -10.48 2.95
CA LEU A 14 -3.11 -10.76 2.47
C LEU A 14 -4.17 -10.00 3.28
N THR A 15 -4.05 -10.02 4.62
CA THR A 15 -4.94 -9.27 5.51
C THR A 15 -4.79 -7.76 5.31
N GLY A 16 -3.56 -7.27 5.22
CA GLY A 16 -3.27 -5.85 4.98
C GLY A 16 -3.85 -5.34 3.66
N MET A 17 -3.73 -6.13 2.59
CA MET A 17 -4.27 -5.78 1.27
C MET A 17 -5.79 -5.75 1.23
N ALA A 18 -6.46 -6.69 1.92
CA ALA A 18 -7.92 -6.65 2.07
C ALA A 18 -8.38 -5.34 2.74
N LEU A 19 -7.72 -4.94 3.81
CA LEU A 19 -8.01 -3.69 4.52
C LEU A 19 -7.69 -2.46 3.66
N PHE A 20 -6.58 -2.45 2.92
CA PHE A 20 -6.27 -1.34 1.99
C PHE A 20 -7.31 -1.20 0.89
N SER A 21 -7.84 -2.30 0.37
CA SER A 21 -8.92 -2.24 -0.63
C SER A 21 -10.20 -1.57 -0.10
N ILE A 22 -10.55 -1.83 1.17
CA ILE A 22 -11.65 -1.13 1.84
C ILE A 22 -11.34 0.37 1.93
N GLN A 23 -10.13 0.73 2.36
CA GLN A 23 -9.71 2.12 2.47
C GLN A 23 -9.77 2.84 1.12
N ASP A 24 -9.22 2.25 0.07
CA ASP A 24 -9.18 2.86 -1.27
C ASP A 24 -10.59 3.07 -1.84
N SER A 25 -11.51 2.15 -1.54
CA SER A 25 -12.91 2.28 -1.92
C SER A 25 -13.61 3.41 -1.19
N LEU A 26 -13.33 3.60 0.10
CA LEU A 26 -13.85 4.73 0.87
C LEU A 26 -13.30 6.06 0.35
N ILE A 27 -12.03 6.13 -0.01
CA ILE A 27 -11.43 7.33 -0.61
C ILE A 27 -12.13 7.67 -1.93
N LYS A 28 -12.31 6.67 -2.80
CA LYS A 28 -13.03 6.84 -4.06
C LYS A 28 -14.49 7.28 -3.86
N TYR A 29 -15.09 6.91 -2.75
CA TYR A 29 -16.47 7.29 -2.44
C TYR A 29 -16.61 8.75 -2.02
N ILE A 30 -15.61 9.32 -1.31
CA ILE A 30 -15.73 10.68 -0.73
C ILE A 30 -14.79 11.72 -1.35
N PHE A 31 -14.02 11.41 -2.40
CA PHE A 31 -13.02 12.34 -2.96
C PHE A 31 -13.65 13.64 -3.50
N GLU A 32 -14.92 13.61 -3.92
CA GLU A 32 -15.64 14.78 -4.40
C GLU A 32 -16.05 15.74 -3.27
N ASP A 33 -16.11 15.27 -2.02
CA ASP A 33 -16.60 16.01 -0.86
C ASP A 33 -15.49 16.44 0.11
N THR A 34 -14.25 15.99 -0.10
CA THR A 34 -13.15 16.25 0.84
C THR A 34 -11.87 16.64 0.12
N ALA A 35 -10.98 17.36 0.80
CA ALA A 35 -9.66 17.67 0.28
C ALA A 35 -8.69 16.50 0.53
N LEU A 36 -7.78 16.23 -0.43
CA LEU A 36 -6.79 15.15 -0.35
C LEU A 36 -5.99 15.21 0.96
N TYR A 37 -5.48 16.36 1.32
CA TYR A 37 -4.62 16.49 2.50
C TYR A 37 -5.39 16.59 3.82
N GLU A 38 -6.66 17.00 3.81
CA GLU A 38 -7.59 16.85 4.94
C GLU A 38 -7.83 15.38 5.25
N LEU A 39 -8.08 14.58 4.21
CA LEU A 39 -8.24 13.14 4.31
C LEU A 39 -6.98 12.50 4.90
N TYR A 40 -5.78 12.87 4.44
CA TYR A 40 -4.52 12.41 5.01
C TYR A 40 -4.39 12.78 6.48
N PHE A 41 -4.65 14.04 6.82
CA PHE A 41 -4.57 14.53 8.18
C PHE A 41 -5.52 13.76 9.12
N GLY A 42 -6.80 13.73 8.80
CA GLY A 42 -7.81 13.10 9.67
C GLY A 42 -7.59 11.59 9.82
N ARG A 43 -7.29 10.88 8.72
CA ARG A 43 -7.00 9.46 8.73
C ARG A 43 -5.77 9.12 9.57
N THR A 44 -4.67 9.84 9.37
CA THR A 44 -3.41 9.55 10.09
C THR A 44 -3.47 10.00 11.53
N LEU A 45 -4.17 11.07 11.86
CA LEU A 45 -4.43 11.49 13.25
C LEU A 45 -5.22 10.41 13.99
N THR A 46 -6.28 9.90 13.40
CA THR A 46 -7.08 8.81 13.96
C THR A 46 -6.21 7.55 14.15
N ALA A 47 -5.42 7.19 13.16
CA ALA A 47 -4.52 6.03 13.25
C ALA A 47 -3.46 6.21 14.34
N LEU A 48 -2.92 7.41 14.54
CA LEU A 48 -1.98 7.72 15.62
C LEU A 48 -2.63 7.60 17.00
N ILE A 49 -3.86 8.10 17.16
CA ILE A 49 -4.61 7.97 18.41
C ILE A 49 -4.87 6.50 18.73
N LEU A 50 -5.29 5.71 17.74
CA LEU A 50 -5.55 4.28 17.91
C LEU A 50 -4.26 3.52 18.25
N LEU A 51 -3.13 3.85 17.62
CA LEU A 51 -1.84 3.29 17.96
C LEU A 51 -1.47 3.60 19.42
N ALA A 52 -1.63 4.85 19.86
CA ALA A 52 -1.34 5.27 21.23
C ALA A 52 -2.25 4.55 22.25
N LEU A 53 -3.54 4.41 21.96
CA LEU A 53 -4.49 3.66 22.78
C LEU A 53 -4.11 2.19 22.87
N TYR A 54 -3.80 1.55 21.76
CA TYR A 54 -3.37 0.16 21.70
C TYR A 54 -2.13 -0.07 22.55
N LEU A 55 -1.09 0.76 22.41
CA LEU A 55 0.15 0.64 23.17
C LEU A 55 -0.09 0.84 24.66
N LYS A 56 -0.98 1.76 25.04
CA LYS A 56 -1.37 1.98 26.44
C LYS A 56 -2.08 0.76 27.04
N ILE A 57 -3.04 0.18 26.30
CA ILE A 57 -3.81 -1.00 26.75
C ILE A 57 -2.91 -2.23 26.88
N THR A 58 -2.00 -2.43 25.92
CA THR A 58 -1.10 -3.59 25.91
C THR A 58 0.18 -3.38 26.72
N SER A 59 0.33 -2.23 27.37
CA SER A 59 1.51 -1.85 28.17
C SER A 59 2.82 -1.95 27.36
N GLN A 60 2.75 -1.81 26.05
CA GLN A 60 3.91 -1.83 25.19
C GLN A 60 4.59 -0.46 25.12
N LYS A 61 5.92 -0.44 25.13
CA LYS A 61 6.68 0.81 25.05
C LYS A 61 6.85 1.25 23.62
N LEU A 62 6.45 2.50 23.33
CA LEU A 62 6.77 3.15 22.05
C LEU A 62 8.20 3.69 22.10
N VAL A 63 9.05 3.23 21.19
CA VAL A 63 10.36 3.82 20.95
C VAL A 63 10.18 4.92 19.90
N MET A 64 10.13 6.18 20.36
CA MET A 64 9.95 7.33 19.47
C MET A 64 11.23 7.69 18.70
N LYS A 65 12.40 7.30 19.19
CA LYS A 65 13.68 7.55 18.54
C LYS A 65 13.97 6.49 17.50
N THR A 66 14.20 6.90 16.25
CA THR A 66 14.66 5.99 15.20
C THR A 66 16.19 5.88 15.20
N TYR A 67 16.69 4.69 14.91
CA TYR A 67 18.12 4.46 14.67
C TYR A 67 18.57 4.91 13.27
N TYR A 68 17.62 5.12 12.36
CA TYR A 68 17.86 5.44 10.94
C TYR A 68 17.12 6.71 10.49
N PRO A 69 17.45 7.91 11.04
CA PRO A 69 16.64 9.12 10.81
C PRO A 69 16.50 9.49 9.33
N LEU A 70 17.58 9.40 8.55
CA LEU A 70 17.54 9.73 7.12
C LEU A 70 16.65 8.74 6.35
N LEU A 71 16.84 7.43 6.54
CA LEU A 71 16.03 6.42 5.87
C LEU A 71 14.55 6.52 6.26
N THR A 72 14.28 6.78 7.55
CA THR A 72 12.91 6.98 8.04
C THR A 72 12.26 8.20 7.38
N THR A 73 12.99 9.32 7.25
CA THR A 73 12.49 10.52 6.56
C THR A 73 12.22 10.23 5.09
N VAL A 74 13.15 9.60 4.37
CA VAL A 74 12.95 9.20 2.96
C VAL A 74 11.75 8.30 2.82
N ARG A 75 11.59 7.30 3.70
CA ARG A 75 10.45 6.40 3.70
C ARG A 75 9.12 7.14 3.85
N VAL A 76 9.03 8.07 4.80
CA VAL A 76 7.81 8.87 5.05
C VAL A 76 7.48 9.73 3.83
N ILE A 77 8.45 10.41 3.27
CA ILE A 77 8.28 11.26 2.07
C ILE A 77 7.81 10.41 0.88
N CYS A 78 8.50 9.30 0.60
CA CYS A 78 8.12 8.42 -0.50
C CYS A 78 6.72 7.84 -0.30
N PHE A 79 6.38 7.43 0.92
CA PHE A 79 5.05 6.88 1.20
C PHE A 79 3.95 7.93 1.02
N PHE A 80 4.14 9.13 1.58
CA PHE A 80 3.17 10.22 1.49
C PHE A 80 2.92 10.64 0.03
N PHE A 81 3.97 11.01 -0.69
CA PHE A 81 3.83 11.47 -2.07
C PHE A 81 3.45 10.33 -3.03
N GLY A 82 3.95 9.11 -2.80
CA GLY A 82 3.56 7.95 -3.59
C GLY A 82 2.06 7.72 -3.54
N PHE A 83 1.46 7.63 -2.35
CA PHE A 83 0.02 7.47 -2.23
C PHE A 83 -0.77 8.72 -2.63
N SER A 84 -0.20 9.93 -2.54
CA SER A 84 -0.83 11.12 -3.12
C SER A 84 -1.03 10.96 -4.64
N PHE A 85 -0.03 10.47 -5.37
CA PHE A 85 -0.18 10.14 -6.80
C PHE A 85 -1.25 9.08 -7.04
N PHE A 86 -1.32 8.06 -6.20
CA PHE A 86 -2.36 7.03 -6.32
C PHE A 86 -3.76 7.61 -6.12
N TYR A 87 -3.99 8.38 -5.05
CA TYR A 87 -5.31 8.94 -4.76
C TYR A 87 -5.73 10.00 -5.77
N ILE A 88 -4.79 10.80 -6.27
CA ILE A 88 -5.02 11.70 -7.40
C ILE A 88 -5.49 10.90 -8.63
N SER A 89 -4.91 9.74 -8.91
CA SER A 89 -5.31 8.94 -10.06
C SER A 89 -6.76 8.45 -9.99
N LEU A 90 -7.33 8.29 -8.78
CA LEU A 90 -8.72 7.88 -8.60
C LEU A 90 -9.74 8.93 -9.07
N THR A 91 -9.33 10.18 -9.28
CA THR A 91 -10.21 11.25 -9.82
C THR A 91 -10.50 11.09 -11.30
N TYR A 92 -9.62 10.42 -12.07
CA TYR A 92 -9.74 10.27 -13.52
C TYR A 92 -9.69 8.82 -14.02
N MET A 93 -9.50 7.83 -13.13
CA MET A 93 -9.55 6.42 -13.53
C MET A 93 -10.31 5.55 -12.53
N SER A 94 -10.69 4.34 -12.96
CA SER A 94 -11.35 3.37 -12.09
C SER A 94 -10.38 2.82 -11.04
N LEU A 95 -10.92 2.40 -9.88
CA LEU A 95 -10.14 1.77 -8.82
C LEU A 95 -9.37 0.54 -9.33
N ALA A 96 -10.01 -0.27 -10.19
CA ALA A 96 -9.37 -1.44 -10.79
C ALA A 96 -8.18 -1.07 -11.67
N MET A 97 -8.29 0.00 -12.48
CA MET A 97 -7.19 0.47 -13.33
C MET A 97 -6.03 1.04 -12.51
N ALA A 98 -6.30 1.88 -11.52
CA ALA A 98 -5.28 2.45 -10.64
C ALA A 98 -4.51 1.34 -9.91
N ASN A 99 -5.22 0.38 -9.30
CA ASN A 99 -4.61 -0.77 -8.63
C ASN A 99 -3.78 -1.62 -9.58
N ALA A 100 -4.24 -1.83 -10.78
CA ALA A 100 -3.52 -2.66 -11.72
C ALA A 100 -2.20 -2.02 -12.19
N LEU A 101 -2.15 -0.71 -12.39
CA LEU A 101 -0.90 0.00 -12.66
C LEU A 101 0.02 0.03 -11.43
N PHE A 102 -0.55 0.14 -10.22
CA PHE A 102 0.19 0.01 -8.97
C PHE A 102 0.84 -1.39 -8.81
N PHE A 103 0.31 -2.42 -9.42
CA PHE A 103 0.90 -3.77 -9.39
C PHE A 103 2.22 -3.92 -10.16
N SER A 104 2.76 -2.84 -10.71
CA SER A 104 4.20 -2.78 -11.03
C SER A 104 5.08 -2.80 -9.77
N SER A 105 4.52 -2.59 -8.56
CA SER A 105 5.27 -2.56 -7.28
C SER A 105 6.05 -3.84 -6.97
N PRO A 106 5.56 -5.09 -7.16
CA PRO A 106 6.35 -6.28 -6.90
C PRO A 106 7.60 -6.39 -7.79
N PHE A 107 7.53 -5.86 -9.00
CA PHE A 107 8.69 -5.78 -9.89
C PHE A 107 9.76 -4.83 -9.30
N PHE A 108 9.38 -3.62 -8.93
CA PHE A 108 10.29 -2.67 -8.29
C PHE A 108 10.83 -3.17 -6.96
N ILE A 109 9.98 -3.77 -6.10
CA ILE A 109 10.39 -4.35 -4.81
C ILE A 109 11.44 -5.44 -5.03
N SER A 110 11.24 -6.32 -6.02
CA SER A 110 12.19 -7.40 -6.30
C SER A 110 13.55 -6.87 -6.78
N ILE A 111 13.57 -5.84 -7.63
CA ILE A 111 14.81 -5.18 -8.04
C ILE A 111 15.51 -4.54 -6.83
N LEU A 112 14.78 -3.77 -6.03
CA LEU A 112 15.35 -3.11 -4.85
C LEU A 112 15.83 -4.11 -3.79
N ALA A 113 15.13 -5.24 -3.63
CA ALA A 113 15.56 -6.32 -2.74
C ALA A 113 16.89 -6.96 -3.18
N ILE A 114 17.10 -7.13 -4.48
CA ILE A 114 18.40 -7.59 -5.02
C ILE A 114 19.48 -6.56 -4.72
N LEU A 115 19.22 -5.28 -5.04
CA LEU A 115 20.23 -4.23 -5.00
C LEU A 115 20.63 -3.85 -3.56
N PHE A 116 19.65 -3.76 -2.66
CA PHE A 116 19.87 -3.20 -1.30
C PHE A 116 19.83 -4.24 -0.19
N LEU A 117 19.16 -5.40 -0.39
CA LEU A 117 19.06 -6.43 0.62
C LEU A 117 19.92 -7.68 0.29
N GLY A 118 20.54 -7.71 -0.89
CA GLY A 118 21.34 -8.85 -1.36
C GLY A 118 20.48 -10.12 -1.55
N GLU A 119 19.16 -9.99 -1.79
CA GLU A 119 18.31 -11.15 -2.01
C GLU A 119 18.66 -11.85 -3.34
N LYS A 120 18.71 -13.17 -3.32
CA LYS A 120 18.86 -13.97 -4.53
C LYS A 120 17.49 -14.32 -5.08
N VAL A 121 16.99 -13.52 -6.01
CA VAL A 121 15.71 -13.77 -6.70
C VAL A 121 15.96 -14.74 -7.85
N GLY A 122 15.54 -15.99 -7.67
CA GLY A 122 15.69 -17.02 -8.71
C GLY A 122 14.73 -16.83 -9.88
N ILE A 123 15.07 -17.42 -11.03
CA ILE A 123 14.28 -17.33 -12.29
C ILE A 123 12.79 -17.64 -12.09
N ARG A 124 12.44 -18.54 -11.18
CA ARG A 124 11.07 -18.93 -10.93
C ARG A 124 10.24 -17.83 -10.25
N ARG A 125 10.85 -17.02 -9.37
CA ARG A 125 10.19 -15.83 -8.81
C ARG A 125 9.98 -14.77 -9.90
N TRP A 126 10.96 -14.57 -10.76
CA TRP A 126 10.83 -13.68 -11.92
C TRP A 126 9.69 -14.11 -12.83
N LEU A 127 9.59 -15.40 -13.15
CA LEU A 127 8.48 -15.93 -13.93
C LEU A 127 7.11 -15.70 -13.25
N ALA A 128 7.01 -15.90 -11.95
CA ALA A 128 5.77 -15.63 -11.22
C ALA A 128 5.41 -14.14 -11.22
N ILE A 129 6.39 -13.24 -11.07
CA ILE A 129 6.17 -11.78 -11.19
C ILE A 129 5.65 -11.44 -12.59
N ILE A 130 6.28 -11.98 -13.63
CA ILE A 130 5.85 -11.75 -15.03
C ILE A 130 4.45 -12.30 -15.27
N VAL A 131 4.14 -13.51 -14.81
CA VAL A 131 2.80 -14.11 -14.95
C VAL A 131 1.75 -13.31 -14.19
N GLY A 132 2.04 -12.86 -12.97
CA GLY A 132 1.17 -11.98 -12.21
C GLY A 132 0.94 -10.66 -12.95
N PHE A 133 1.98 -10.04 -13.49
CA PHE A 133 1.89 -8.81 -14.28
C PHE A 133 1.11 -9.00 -15.59
N LEU A 134 1.28 -10.12 -16.29
CA LEU A 134 0.47 -10.48 -17.45
C LEU A 134 -1.02 -10.63 -17.07
N GLY A 135 -1.30 -11.24 -15.93
CA GLY A 135 -2.67 -11.32 -15.40
C GLY A 135 -3.27 -9.92 -15.19
N VAL A 136 -2.52 -9.02 -14.60
CA VAL A 136 -2.90 -7.61 -14.43
C VAL A 136 -3.13 -6.93 -15.78
N TYR A 137 -2.22 -7.11 -16.74
CA TYR A 137 -2.34 -6.55 -18.10
C TYR A 137 -3.63 -7.03 -18.81
N ILE A 138 -3.99 -8.32 -18.66
CA ILE A 138 -5.22 -8.88 -19.23
C ILE A 138 -6.47 -8.24 -18.58
N VAL A 139 -6.46 -8.03 -17.26
CA VAL A 139 -7.57 -7.32 -16.56
C VAL A 139 -7.73 -5.90 -17.07
N LEU A 140 -6.61 -5.19 -17.23
CA LEU A 140 -6.58 -3.79 -17.65
C LEU A 140 -7.06 -3.56 -19.06
N ASN A 141 -6.72 -4.48 -19.96
CA ASN A 141 -6.96 -4.32 -21.40
C ASN A 141 -6.59 -2.89 -21.90
N PRO A 142 -5.35 -2.42 -21.71
CA PRO A 142 -4.99 -1.02 -21.99
C PRO A 142 -5.09 -0.74 -23.49
N ASN A 143 -5.67 0.41 -23.85
CA ASN A 143 -5.64 0.91 -25.21
C ASN A 143 -4.39 1.80 -25.38
N PHE A 144 -3.47 1.39 -26.27
CA PHE A 144 -2.20 2.09 -26.50
C PHE A 144 -2.28 3.15 -27.62
N GLU A 145 -3.38 3.25 -28.36
CA GLU A 145 -3.51 4.21 -29.47
C GLU A 145 -3.49 5.67 -29.00
N ASN A 146 -3.96 5.92 -27.74
CA ASN A 146 -3.88 7.21 -27.09
C ASN A 146 -3.26 7.04 -25.70
N PHE A 147 -1.92 7.11 -25.61
CA PHE A 147 -1.23 6.99 -24.34
C PHE A 147 -1.45 8.24 -23.48
N ASP A 148 -2.15 8.05 -22.37
CA ASP A 148 -2.41 9.09 -21.39
C ASP A 148 -1.32 9.07 -20.30
N TYR A 149 -0.53 10.15 -20.21
CA TYR A 149 0.55 10.30 -19.22
C TYR A 149 0.03 10.27 -17.77
N THR A 150 -1.24 10.57 -17.54
CA THR A 150 -1.84 10.49 -16.20
C THR A 150 -1.77 9.08 -15.62
N LYS A 151 -1.74 8.04 -16.46
CA LYS A 151 -1.58 6.64 -16.08
C LYS A 151 -0.22 6.33 -15.44
N LEU A 152 0.75 7.22 -15.56
CA LEU A 152 2.04 7.08 -14.88
C LEU A 152 1.95 7.36 -13.38
N ALA A 153 0.92 8.05 -12.89
CA ALA A 153 0.79 8.37 -11.48
C ALA A 153 0.73 7.12 -10.56
N PRO A 154 -0.09 6.08 -10.84
CA PRO A 154 -0.05 4.85 -10.05
C PRO A 154 1.26 4.07 -10.17
N VAL A 155 1.94 4.16 -11.33
CA VAL A 155 3.27 3.52 -11.52
C VAL A 155 4.33 4.24 -10.69
N ALA A 156 4.28 5.59 -10.63
CA ALA A 156 5.14 6.36 -9.73
C ALA A 156 4.86 6.01 -8.25
N CYS A 157 3.58 5.86 -7.87
CA CYS A 157 3.22 5.35 -6.55
C CYS A 157 3.86 3.98 -6.28
N ALA A 158 3.79 3.06 -7.22
CA ALA A 158 4.39 1.74 -7.11
C ALA A 158 5.90 1.79 -6.83
N LEU A 159 6.63 2.68 -7.48
CA LEU A 159 8.06 2.89 -7.25
C LEU A 159 8.33 3.47 -5.85
N PHE A 160 7.62 4.53 -5.45
CA PHE A 160 7.77 5.14 -4.13
C PHE A 160 7.38 4.16 -3.00
N TYR A 161 6.33 3.39 -3.20
CA TYR A 161 5.94 2.32 -2.28
C TYR A 161 7.04 1.26 -2.17
N ALA A 162 7.61 0.81 -3.29
CA ALA A 162 8.69 -0.18 -3.30
C ALA A 162 9.92 0.32 -2.52
N ILE A 163 10.30 1.58 -2.69
CA ILE A 163 11.37 2.22 -1.90
C ILE A 163 11.02 2.18 -0.41
N SER A 164 9.79 2.57 -0.05
CA SER A 164 9.34 2.61 1.34
C SER A 164 9.35 1.22 1.98
N MET A 165 8.89 0.19 1.28
CA MET A 165 8.86 -1.18 1.81
C MET A 165 10.27 -1.79 1.93
N THR A 166 11.15 -1.48 1.00
CA THR A 166 12.57 -1.87 1.10
C THR A 166 13.24 -1.22 2.31
N ILE A 167 13.01 0.08 2.55
CA ILE A 167 13.52 0.78 3.74
C ILE A 167 12.90 0.19 5.01
N THR A 168 11.60 -0.16 5.01
CA THR A 168 10.93 -0.84 6.12
C THR A 168 11.66 -2.12 6.50
N LYS A 169 12.07 -2.92 5.52
CA LYS A 169 12.86 -4.13 5.77
C LYS A 169 14.25 -3.81 6.33
N ILE A 170 14.96 -2.85 5.74
CA ILE A 170 16.32 -2.45 6.18
C ILE A 170 16.28 -1.98 7.64
N THR A 171 15.29 -1.16 8.00
CA THR A 171 15.22 -0.55 9.34
C THR A 171 14.60 -1.45 10.39
N SER A 172 13.98 -2.57 10.00
CA SER A 172 13.27 -3.49 10.90
C SER A 172 14.17 -4.26 11.87
N ASP A 173 15.51 -4.20 11.71
CA ASP A 173 16.48 -4.80 12.62
C ASP A 173 16.53 -4.07 13.98
N LYS A 174 16.31 -2.74 13.99
CA LYS A 174 16.36 -1.89 15.19
C LYS A 174 15.08 -1.12 15.44
N ASP A 175 14.38 -0.70 14.39
CA ASP A 175 13.12 0.02 14.51
C ASP A 175 11.93 -0.96 14.40
N GLY A 176 11.27 -1.21 15.52
CA GLY A 176 10.10 -2.08 15.55
C GLY A 176 8.93 -1.50 14.77
N VAL A 177 7.94 -2.36 14.43
CA VAL A 177 6.77 -2.00 13.62
C VAL A 177 6.02 -0.79 14.16
N TYR A 178 5.80 -0.69 15.46
CA TYR A 178 5.09 0.45 16.06
C TYR A 178 5.86 1.77 15.95
N SER A 179 7.20 1.73 16.05
CA SER A 179 8.06 2.89 15.81
C SER A 179 7.96 3.34 14.35
N GLN A 180 7.96 2.40 13.43
CA GLN A 180 7.84 2.67 12.00
C GLN A 180 6.46 3.28 11.65
N MET A 181 5.37 2.78 12.24
CA MET A 181 4.02 3.35 12.09
C MET A 181 3.94 4.77 12.69
N PHE A 182 4.50 4.96 13.89
CA PHE A 182 4.53 6.26 14.55
C PHE A 182 5.19 7.34 13.67
N HIS A 183 6.38 7.05 13.14
CA HIS A 183 7.08 8.02 12.29
C HIS A 183 6.31 8.31 10.99
N LEU A 184 5.67 7.28 10.39
CA LEU A 184 4.83 7.49 9.21
C LEU A 184 3.66 8.45 9.52
N TYR A 185 2.95 8.22 10.64
CA TYR A 185 1.80 9.04 11.00
C TYR A 185 2.20 10.47 11.34
N ILE A 186 3.23 10.66 12.18
CA ILE A 186 3.71 12.01 12.53
C ILE A 186 4.19 12.76 11.29
N GLY A 187 4.93 12.09 10.40
CA GLY A 187 5.41 12.73 9.18
C GLY A 187 4.26 13.09 8.23
N ALA A 188 3.29 12.19 8.04
CA ALA A 188 2.11 12.47 7.21
C ALA A 188 1.26 13.62 7.78
N ILE A 189 1.06 13.68 9.10
CA ILE A 189 0.38 14.79 9.78
C ILE A 189 1.16 16.09 9.54
N GLY A 190 2.49 16.09 9.75
CA GLY A 190 3.33 17.27 9.55
C GLY A 190 3.27 17.82 8.11
N ILE A 191 3.37 16.93 7.11
CA ILE A 191 3.25 17.33 5.70
C ILE A 191 1.83 17.86 5.42
N SER A 192 0.78 17.19 5.92
CA SER A 192 -0.60 17.65 5.74
C SER A 192 -0.86 19.03 6.34
N ILE A 193 -0.27 19.32 7.52
CA ILE A 193 -0.37 20.66 8.15
C ILE A 193 0.30 21.72 7.26
N ILE A 194 1.45 21.40 6.65
CA ILE A 194 2.11 22.31 5.71
C ILE A 194 1.16 22.62 4.55
N PHE A 195 0.53 21.61 3.95
CA PHE A 195 -0.46 21.83 2.88
C PHE A 195 -1.67 22.62 3.39
N PHE A 196 -2.15 22.38 4.60
CA PHE A 196 -3.24 23.16 5.20
C PHE A 196 -2.92 24.67 5.26
N ILE A 197 -1.68 25.02 5.68
CA ILE A 197 -1.27 26.42 5.77
C ILE A 197 -1.33 27.10 4.40
N PHE A 198 -0.96 26.39 3.34
CA PHE A 198 -0.91 26.98 1.99
C PHE A 198 -2.24 26.86 1.23
N THR A 199 -2.99 25.77 1.37
CA THR A 199 -4.16 25.48 0.52
C THR A 199 -5.46 25.28 1.29
N GLY A 200 -5.40 25.11 2.62
CA GLY A 200 -6.55 24.70 3.44
C GLY A 200 -7.74 25.66 3.47
N LYS A 201 -7.55 26.93 3.06
CA LYS A 201 -8.63 27.93 2.92
C LYS A 201 -9.29 27.92 1.53
N GLY A 202 -8.90 27.03 0.65
CA GLY A 202 -9.46 26.95 -0.71
C GLY A 202 -9.14 28.11 -1.64
N GLN A 203 -8.22 29.04 -1.26
CA GLN A 203 -7.95 30.26 -2.02
C GLN A 203 -7.39 30.01 -3.45
N PHE A 204 -6.85 28.83 -3.68
CA PHE A 204 -6.35 28.41 -4.98
C PHE A 204 -7.33 27.51 -5.75
N ASN A 205 -8.49 27.19 -5.18
CA ASN A 205 -9.49 26.32 -5.82
C ASN A 205 -10.34 27.08 -6.82
N THR A 206 -9.71 27.58 -7.89
CA THR A 206 -10.36 28.32 -8.98
C THR A 206 -10.58 27.47 -10.24
N PHE A 207 -10.23 26.19 -10.18
CA PHE A 207 -10.25 25.26 -11.31
C PHE A 207 -11.52 24.40 -11.30
N SER A 208 -11.98 24.03 -12.49
CA SER A 208 -13.09 23.07 -12.68
C SER A 208 -12.61 21.62 -12.78
N ASP A 209 -11.31 21.40 -12.89
CA ASP A 209 -10.71 20.06 -12.97
C ASP A 209 -10.87 19.30 -11.64
N PRO A 210 -11.44 18.07 -11.63
CA PRO A 210 -11.69 17.31 -10.41
C PRO A 210 -10.42 17.02 -9.60
N THR A 211 -9.29 16.82 -10.29
CA THR A 211 -7.99 16.55 -9.65
C THR A 211 -7.48 17.76 -8.87
N LEU A 212 -7.54 18.94 -9.52
CA LEU A 212 -7.12 20.18 -8.86
C LEU A 212 -8.08 20.55 -7.73
N GLN A 213 -9.38 20.29 -7.89
CA GLN A 213 -10.36 20.47 -6.81
C GLN A 213 -10.04 19.54 -5.63
N PHE A 214 -9.70 18.28 -5.86
CA PHE A 214 -9.36 17.35 -4.78
C PHE A 214 -8.11 17.78 -4.01
N ILE A 215 -7.12 18.39 -4.67
CA ILE A 215 -5.88 18.89 -4.05
C ILE A 215 -6.09 20.22 -3.33
N LEU A 216 -6.86 21.17 -3.94
CA LEU A 216 -6.92 22.58 -3.56
C LEU A 216 -8.21 22.97 -2.84
N ARG A 217 -9.13 22.03 -2.66
CA ARG A 217 -10.41 22.27 -1.97
C ARG A 217 -10.17 22.78 -0.56
N GLU A 218 -11.06 23.66 -0.10
CA GLU A 218 -11.12 24.10 1.27
C GLU A 218 -11.34 22.91 2.22
N TRP A 219 -10.62 22.88 3.33
CA TRP A 219 -10.78 21.87 4.36
C TRP A 219 -12.03 22.16 5.19
N PHE A 220 -12.61 21.10 5.72
CA PHE A 220 -13.81 21.16 6.57
C PHE A 220 -15.05 21.75 5.85
N THR A 221 -15.13 21.64 4.54
CA THR A 221 -16.29 22.13 3.77
C THR A 221 -17.58 21.40 4.18
N ASN A 222 -17.53 20.09 4.36
CA ASN A 222 -18.66 19.26 4.79
C ASN A 222 -18.25 18.22 5.85
N PRO A 223 -17.82 18.65 7.06
CA PRO A 223 -17.25 17.74 8.04
C PRO A 223 -18.26 16.72 8.58
N THR A 224 -19.54 17.07 8.65
CA THR A 224 -20.59 16.16 9.13
C THR A 224 -20.73 14.93 8.21
N TYR A 225 -20.49 15.10 6.92
CA TYR A 225 -20.56 14.03 5.94
C TYR A 225 -19.22 13.29 5.82
N SER A 226 -18.10 13.98 5.61
CA SER A 226 -16.80 13.37 5.28
C SER A 226 -16.07 12.77 6.49
N TRP A 227 -16.17 13.38 7.66
CA TRP A 227 -15.39 12.93 8.82
C TRP A 227 -15.74 11.55 9.38
N PRO A 228 -16.99 11.06 9.38
CA PRO A 228 -17.27 9.66 9.73
C PRO A 228 -16.48 8.67 8.87
N PHE A 229 -16.40 8.90 7.55
CA PHE A 229 -15.60 8.06 6.64
C PHE A 229 -14.10 8.20 6.92
N ILE A 230 -13.61 9.40 7.17
CA ILE A 230 -12.20 9.66 7.52
C ILE A 230 -11.80 8.91 8.79
N LEU A 231 -12.66 8.89 9.83
CA LEU A 231 -12.42 8.16 11.07
C LEU A 231 -12.38 6.64 10.82
N ILE A 232 -13.32 6.10 10.04
CA ILE A 232 -13.32 4.68 9.64
C ILE A 232 -12.04 4.36 8.85
N MET A 233 -11.64 5.21 7.91
CA MET A 233 -10.38 5.05 7.18
C MET A 233 -9.16 5.07 8.10
N GLY A 234 -9.16 5.88 9.15
CA GLY A 234 -8.10 5.91 10.16
C GLY A 234 -7.98 4.59 10.92
N LEU A 235 -9.10 3.98 11.30
CA LEU A 235 -9.13 2.64 11.90
C LEU A 235 -8.58 1.58 10.94
N VAL A 236 -9.13 1.54 9.72
CA VAL A 236 -8.72 0.59 8.69
C VAL A 236 -7.24 0.76 8.34
N ALA A 237 -6.77 2.01 8.18
CA ALA A 237 -5.37 2.33 7.91
C ALA A 237 -4.44 1.83 9.02
N SER A 238 -4.81 2.05 10.30
CA SER A 238 -3.99 1.60 11.44
C SER A 238 -3.76 0.10 11.41
N LEU A 239 -4.81 -0.68 11.14
CA LEU A 239 -4.72 -2.13 11.02
C LEU A 239 -3.94 -2.54 9.76
N SER A 240 -4.22 -1.91 8.61
CA SER A 240 -3.52 -2.20 7.34
C SER A 240 -2.02 -2.00 7.47
N PHE A 241 -1.58 -0.87 8.01
CA PHE A 241 -0.16 -0.57 8.18
C PHE A 241 0.52 -1.51 9.17
N TYR A 242 -0.17 -1.90 10.26
CA TYR A 242 0.36 -2.90 11.17
C TYR A 242 0.64 -4.22 10.43
N PHE A 243 -0.30 -4.72 9.67
CA PHE A 243 -0.14 -5.98 8.93
C PHE A 243 0.91 -5.88 7.83
N VAL A 244 0.90 -4.82 7.04
CA VAL A 244 1.86 -4.64 5.94
C VAL A 244 3.27 -4.45 6.47
N PHE A 245 3.50 -3.56 7.43
CA PHE A 245 4.84 -3.36 7.99
C PHE A 245 5.35 -4.59 8.71
N SER A 246 4.46 -5.31 9.42
CA SER A 246 4.82 -6.60 10.03
C SER A 246 5.22 -7.62 8.98
N ALA A 247 4.49 -7.73 7.87
CA ALA A 247 4.82 -8.64 6.78
C ALA A 247 6.22 -8.38 6.22
N TYR A 248 6.50 -7.12 5.86
CA TYR A 248 7.80 -6.72 5.33
C TYR A 248 8.95 -6.82 6.35
N SER A 249 8.66 -6.66 7.64
CA SER A 249 9.67 -6.79 8.69
C SER A 249 10.12 -8.24 8.90
N ILE A 250 9.18 -9.21 8.85
CA ILE A 250 9.46 -10.61 9.22
C ILE A 250 9.74 -11.52 8.03
N ALA A 251 9.40 -11.14 6.82
CA ALA A 251 9.52 -11.98 5.63
C ALA A 251 10.40 -11.33 4.53
N SER A 252 10.70 -12.10 3.49
CA SER A 252 11.42 -11.61 2.32
C SER A 252 10.52 -10.70 1.49
N PRO A 253 10.89 -9.42 1.23
CA PRO A 253 10.11 -8.49 0.43
C PRO A 253 9.74 -9.03 -0.95
N SER A 254 10.66 -9.72 -1.64
CA SER A 254 10.40 -10.30 -2.96
C SER A 254 9.38 -11.45 -2.95
N VAL A 255 9.13 -12.07 -1.79
CA VAL A 255 8.07 -13.08 -1.62
C VAL A 255 6.75 -12.41 -1.27
N VAL A 256 6.76 -11.53 -0.26
CA VAL A 256 5.56 -10.86 0.25
C VAL A 256 4.89 -10.02 -0.83
N SER A 257 5.67 -9.29 -1.63
CA SER A 257 5.16 -8.41 -2.68
C SER A 257 4.32 -9.12 -3.75
N LEU A 258 4.56 -10.42 -3.99
CA LEU A 258 3.74 -11.20 -4.92
C LEU A 258 2.28 -11.37 -4.44
N PHE A 259 2.08 -11.35 -3.12
CA PHE A 259 0.75 -11.49 -2.53
C PHE A 259 -0.01 -10.16 -2.46
N GLU A 260 0.64 -9.04 -2.77
CA GLU A 260 -0.03 -7.75 -2.95
C GLU A 260 -1.01 -7.78 -4.13
N TYR A 261 -0.79 -8.64 -5.12
CA TYR A 261 -1.76 -8.87 -6.20
C TYR A 261 -3.14 -9.29 -5.70
N SER A 262 -3.27 -9.81 -4.46
CA SER A 262 -4.56 -10.11 -3.86
C SER A 262 -5.47 -8.88 -3.73
N LEU A 263 -4.91 -7.67 -3.71
CA LEU A 263 -5.66 -6.42 -3.70
C LEU A 263 -6.66 -6.34 -4.86
N ILE A 264 -6.33 -6.89 -6.05
CA ILE A 264 -7.24 -6.86 -7.20
C ILE A 264 -8.50 -7.70 -6.95
N ILE A 265 -8.36 -8.81 -6.23
CA ILE A 265 -9.50 -9.67 -5.89
C ILE A 265 -10.49 -8.88 -5.04
N TRP A 266 -9.97 -8.20 -4.02
CA TRP A 266 -10.77 -7.36 -3.15
C TRP A 266 -11.34 -6.15 -3.90
N ALA A 267 -10.55 -5.50 -4.77
CA ALA A 267 -11.00 -4.39 -5.60
C ALA A 267 -12.16 -4.79 -6.52
N ILE A 268 -12.14 -6.00 -7.08
CA ILE A 268 -13.25 -6.54 -7.88
C ILE A 268 -14.49 -6.80 -7.03
N ILE A 269 -14.33 -7.46 -5.88
CA ILE A 269 -15.44 -7.78 -4.98
C ILE A 269 -16.11 -6.48 -4.50
N ILE A 270 -15.32 -5.52 -4.02
CA ILE A 270 -15.83 -4.26 -3.51
C ILE A 270 -16.35 -3.37 -4.64
N GLY A 271 -15.69 -3.37 -5.79
CA GLY A 271 -16.15 -2.69 -7.01
C GLY A 271 -17.53 -3.15 -7.43
N TYR A 272 -17.77 -4.46 -7.42
CA TYR A 272 -19.09 -5.02 -7.69
C TYR A 272 -20.14 -4.62 -6.63
N LEU A 273 -19.78 -4.73 -5.35
CA LEU A 273 -20.72 -4.47 -4.25
C LEU A 273 -21.08 -3.00 -4.06
N LEU A 274 -20.12 -2.07 -4.22
CA LEU A 274 -20.33 -0.65 -3.94
C LEU A 274 -20.59 0.19 -5.20
N PHE A 275 -20.01 -0.19 -6.33
CA PHE A 275 -20.06 0.60 -7.57
C PHE A 275 -20.80 -0.12 -8.71
N ASN A 276 -21.35 -1.32 -8.47
CA ASN A 276 -22.00 -2.17 -9.47
C ASN A 276 -21.11 -2.48 -10.70
N ASP A 277 -19.78 -2.48 -10.51
CA ASP A 277 -18.81 -2.82 -11.55
C ASP A 277 -18.86 -4.34 -11.83
N ILE A 278 -19.40 -4.73 -12.99
CA ILE A 278 -19.54 -6.16 -13.36
C ILE A 278 -18.22 -6.67 -13.93
N PRO A 279 -17.58 -7.70 -13.31
CA PRO A 279 -16.34 -8.27 -13.82
C PRO A 279 -16.53 -8.92 -15.19
N THR A 280 -15.62 -8.64 -16.12
CA THR A 280 -15.64 -9.26 -17.45
C THR A 280 -14.98 -10.64 -17.45
N ALA A 281 -15.18 -11.44 -18.50
CA ALA A 281 -14.48 -12.72 -18.68
C ALA A 281 -12.93 -12.55 -18.63
N ARG A 282 -12.40 -11.43 -19.16
CA ARG A 282 -10.98 -11.09 -19.09
C ARG A 282 -10.52 -10.89 -17.65
N THR A 283 -11.34 -10.27 -16.81
CA THR A 283 -11.08 -10.12 -15.38
C THR A 283 -10.87 -11.46 -14.70
N PHE A 284 -11.75 -12.43 -14.97
CA PHE A 284 -11.61 -13.78 -14.40
C PHE A 284 -10.31 -14.49 -14.85
N ILE A 285 -9.94 -14.39 -16.14
CA ILE A 285 -8.70 -14.97 -16.65
C ILE A 285 -7.48 -14.33 -15.98
N GLY A 286 -7.45 -13.00 -15.92
CA GLY A 286 -6.34 -12.29 -15.30
C GLY A 286 -6.19 -12.59 -13.81
N VAL A 287 -7.30 -12.63 -13.08
CA VAL A 287 -7.32 -13.02 -11.66
C VAL A 287 -6.83 -14.45 -11.45
N ALA A 288 -7.23 -15.39 -12.31
CA ALA A 288 -6.75 -16.77 -12.24
C ALA A 288 -5.23 -16.86 -12.41
N LEU A 289 -4.63 -16.07 -13.31
CA LEU A 289 -3.18 -15.99 -13.48
C LEU A 289 -2.50 -15.38 -12.26
N ILE A 290 -3.05 -14.31 -11.68
CA ILE A 290 -2.54 -13.65 -10.48
C ILE A 290 -2.54 -14.60 -9.30
N ILE A 291 -3.69 -15.25 -9.03
CA ILE A 291 -3.82 -16.23 -7.94
C ILE A 291 -2.87 -17.41 -8.18
N GLY A 292 -2.83 -17.94 -9.42
CA GLY A 292 -1.97 -19.06 -9.78
C GLY A 292 -0.49 -18.77 -9.54
N ALA A 293 -0.02 -17.58 -9.92
CA ALA A 293 1.35 -17.13 -9.64
C ALA A 293 1.64 -17.05 -8.12
N GLY A 294 0.73 -16.45 -7.35
CA GLY A 294 0.86 -16.35 -5.89
C GLY A 294 0.88 -17.72 -5.21
N VAL A 295 -0.08 -18.59 -5.53
CA VAL A 295 -0.18 -19.96 -4.97
C VAL A 295 1.06 -20.80 -5.32
N TYR A 296 1.55 -20.71 -6.55
CA TYR A 296 2.78 -21.41 -6.98
C TYR A 296 3.98 -21.04 -6.09
N ILE A 297 4.18 -19.74 -5.85
CA ILE A 297 5.28 -19.27 -4.99
C ILE A 297 5.06 -19.70 -3.53
N TYR A 298 3.84 -19.59 -3.01
CA TYR A 298 3.53 -20.01 -1.64
C TYR A 298 3.87 -21.47 -1.38
N ILE A 299 3.39 -22.38 -2.23
CA ILE A 299 3.64 -23.83 -2.11
C ILE A 299 5.15 -24.10 -2.13
N ARG A 300 5.86 -23.41 -3.01
CA ARG A 300 7.30 -23.60 -3.17
C ARG A 300 8.14 -23.08 -1.99
N GLU A 301 7.83 -21.88 -1.48
CA GLU A 301 8.52 -21.33 -0.30
C GLU A 301 8.28 -22.23 0.91
N LYS A 302 7.05 -22.72 1.10
CA LYS A 302 6.72 -23.66 2.17
C LYS A 302 7.51 -24.98 2.04
N ALA A 303 7.63 -25.53 0.82
CA ALA A 303 8.40 -26.74 0.59
C ALA A 303 9.91 -26.53 0.87
N LYS A 304 10.46 -25.35 0.55
CA LYS A 304 11.84 -24.99 0.83
C LYS A 304 12.12 -24.88 2.32
N ASP A 305 11.22 -24.23 3.07
CA ASP A 305 11.34 -24.11 4.53
C ASP A 305 11.28 -25.48 5.21
N GLN A 306 10.43 -26.40 4.72
CA GLN A 306 10.36 -27.77 5.22
C GLN A 306 11.63 -28.59 4.94
N MET A 307 12.25 -28.44 3.76
CA MET A 307 13.51 -29.12 3.46
C MET A 307 14.65 -28.63 4.36
N ILE A 308 14.74 -27.32 4.60
CA ILE A 308 15.77 -26.76 5.50
C ILE A 308 15.56 -27.26 6.94
N ALA A 309 14.30 -27.39 7.40
CA ALA A 309 13.98 -27.92 8.73
C ALA A 309 14.30 -29.41 8.88
N SER A 310 14.21 -30.20 7.78
CA SER A 310 14.54 -31.64 7.78
C SER A 310 16.04 -31.91 7.73
N ASP A 311 16.83 -30.99 7.13
CA ASP A 311 18.29 -31.12 6.99
C ASP A 311 19.07 -30.63 8.22
N THR A 312 18.40 -30.09 9.26
CA THR A 312 19.04 -29.83 10.56
C THR A 312 18.92 -31.07 11.46
N PRO A 313 20.00 -31.88 11.63
CA PRO A 313 19.97 -33.00 12.56
C PRO A 313 19.69 -32.46 13.96
N ASN A 314 18.76 -33.08 14.68
CA ASN A 314 18.59 -32.87 16.12
C ASN A 314 19.93 -33.05 16.83
N ARG A 315 20.55 -31.96 17.26
CA ARG A 315 21.65 -31.97 18.23
C ARG A 315 21.17 -31.41 19.53
#